data_48d3d1c3319a8b09a3df275562160518
#
_entry.id   48d3d1c3319a8b09a3df275562160518
#
_cell.length_a   1.000
_cell.length_b   1.000
_cell.length_c   1.000
_cell.angle_alpha   90.00
_cell.angle_beta   90.00
_cell.angle_gamma   90.00
#
_symmetry.space_group_name_H-M   'P 1'
#
loop_
_entity.id
_entity.type
_entity.pdbx_description
1 polymer ?
#
loop_
_entity_poly.entity_id
_entity_poly.type
_entity_poly.pdbx_seq_one_letter_code
_entity_poly.pdbx_strand_id
1 'polypeptide(L)'
;MNRWITVSVITWMMIITTHFAAMAQSELSGIEEDGIWMDWRERMKLLNYTPRYFGPNAFPFSELTDGRIGNRWELELRGEYHEAAGDRTADLFARLFIPIADGRAGVEMSGVVGETYQMSRTTQLRRHAAERRPPEYCIGDFILRSFYQVVRSDRWLDLMLSANLKTASGNRLADARYTDAASYWFDATAGRDLFRLDDGRVALRLQGMLGFYCWMTNDAVYRQNDALLFGAGLSGRLYNVSFAADYSGFSGYKNTGDHPATYRYKLEYEYRKNILSLRFRYGVYDNLYDSFSVGYIRCF
;
A
#
# COMPACT_ATOMS: atom_id res chain seq x y z
N MET A 1 17.82 27.66 -11.32
CA MET A 1 16.61 27.54 -10.48
C MET A 1 16.38 26.13 -9.89
N ASN A 2 17.21 25.12 -10.22
CA ASN A 2 16.94 23.71 -9.87
C ASN A 2 17.68 23.17 -8.63
N ARG A 3 18.68 23.89 -8.10
CA ARG A 3 19.42 23.44 -6.89
C ARG A 3 18.63 23.66 -5.58
N TRP A 4 17.83 24.72 -5.52
CA TRP A 4 17.09 25.08 -4.31
C TRP A 4 15.90 24.15 -4.03
N ILE A 5 15.19 23.69 -5.08
CA ILE A 5 14.05 22.75 -4.90
C ILE A 5 14.56 21.39 -4.41
N THR A 6 15.68 20.90 -4.98
CA THR A 6 16.28 19.63 -4.56
C THR A 6 16.79 19.70 -3.11
N VAL A 7 17.41 20.81 -2.73
CA VAL A 7 17.88 21.03 -1.35
C VAL A 7 16.71 21.12 -0.38
N SER A 8 15.63 21.84 -0.73
CA SER A 8 14.44 21.95 0.13
C SER A 8 13.75 20.58 0.33
N VAL A 9 13.61 19.75 -0.71
CA VAL A 9 13.00 18.42 -0.59
C VAL A 9 13.86 17.50 0.28
N ILE A 10 15.19 17.52 0.09
CA ILE A 10 16.12 16.74 0.91
C ILE A 10 16.09 17.22 2.37
N THR A 11 16.04 18.54 2.60
CA THR A 11 15.96 19.11 3.96
C THR A 11 14.65 18.73 4.64
N TRP A 12 13.52 18.77 3.94
CA TRP A 12 12.23 18.31 4.47
C TRP A 12 12.23 16.81 4.77
N MET A 13 12.83 15.99 3.89
CA MET A 13 13.01 14.56 4.14
C MET A 13 13.91 14.30 5.37
N MET A 14 15.00 15.03 5.53
CA MET A 14 15.86 14.91 6.72
C MET A 14 15.14 15.36 8.00
N ILE A 15 14.31 16.39 7.95
CA ILE A 15 13.51 16.83 9.10
C ILE A 15 12.48 15.77 9.48
N ILE A 16 11.81 15.16 8.50
CA ILE A 16 10.87 14.06 8.74
C ILE A 16 11.61 12.86 9.36
N THR A 17 12.73 12.44 8.79
CA THR A 17 13.52 11.31 9.30
C THR A 17 14.12 11.57 10.67
N THR A 18 14.56 12.78 10.98
CA THR A 18 15.09 13.13 12.32
C THR A 18 13.98 13.22 13.36
N HIS A 19 12.78 13.68 13.02
CA HIS A 19 11.61 13.59 13.92
C HIS A 19 11.22 12.15 14.20
N PHE A 20 11.19 11.29 13.18
CA PHE A 20 10.93 9.85 13.36
C PHE A 20 12.01 9.18 14.24
N ALA A 21 13.29 9.50 14.02
CA ALA A 21 14.39 8.96 14.81
C ALA A 21 14.39 9.47 16.27
N ALA A 22 14.05 10.74 16.50
CA ALA A 22 13.96 11.31 17.85
C ALA A 22 12.78 10.75 18.65
N MET A 23 11.64 10.46 18.01
CA MET A 23 10.49 9.80 18.65
C MET A 23 10.78 8.34 19.01
N ALA A 24 11.65 7.67 18.24
CA ALA A 24 12.04 6.28 18.51
C ALA A 24 13.00 6.11 19.71
N GLN A 25 13.73 7.16 20.09
CA GLN A 25 14.74 7.09 21.17
C GLN A 25 14.23 7.48 22.57
N SER A 26 13.03 8.04 22.70
CA SER A 26 12.64 8.65 23.98
C SER A 26 11.96 7.75 25.01
N GLU A 27 11.62 6.48 24.70
CA GLU A 27 10.87 5.65 25.66
C GLU A 27 11.24 4.17 25.69
N LEU A 28 12.48 3.89 26.04
CA LEU A 28 12.92 2.53 26.43
C LEU A 28 12.88 2.32 27.97
N SER A 29 12.02 3.00 28.72
CA SER A 29 11.95 2.81 30.17
C SER A 29 10.51 2.63 30.66
N GLY A 30 10.20 1.43 31.13
CA GLY A 30 9.15 1.17 32.09
C GLY A 30 7.84 0.67 31.52
N ILE A 31 7.70 -0.63 31.42
CA ILE A 31 6.43 -1.33 31.32
C ILE A 31 5.97 -1.65 32.74
N GLU A 32 4.97 -0.95 33.25
CA GLU A 32 4.18 -1.42 34.38
C GLU A 32 2.91 -2.06 33.82
N GLU A 33 2.76 -3.36 34.08
CA GLU A 33 1.65 -4.18 33.62
C GLU A 33 0.59 -4.30 34.70
N ASP A 34 -0.67 -3.97 34.37
CA ASP A 34 -1.81 -4.46 35.11
C ASP A 34 -2.18 -5.89 34.66
N GLY A 35 -1.58 -6.87 35.29
CA GLY A 35 -2.21 -8.05 35.89
C GLY A 35 -2.82 -9.13 35.03
N ILE A 36 -2.53 -9.32 33.72
CA ILE A 36 -2.76 -10.61 33.04
C ILE A 36 -1.59 -10.90 32.11
N TRP A 37 -0.63 -11.65 32.60
CA TRP A 37 0.44 -12.23 31.79
C TRP A 37 -0.15 -13.30 30.87
N MET A 38 -0.53 -12.91 29.65
CA MET A 38 -0.78 -13.86 28.60
C MET A 38 0.51 -13.99 27.78
N ASP A 39 1.02 -15.22 27.62
CA ASP A 39 2.12 -15.49 26.70
C ASP A 39 1.78 -14.90 25.33
N TRP A 40 2.74 -14.22 24.70
CA TRP A 40 2.55 -13.61 23.39
C TRP A 40 2.00 -14.59 22.34
N ARG A 41 2.37 -15.89 22.45
CA ARG A 41 1.86 -16.97 21.59
C ARG A 41 0.37 -17.25 21.80
N GLU A 42 -0.11 -17.19 23.03
CA GLU A 42 -1.53 -17.33 23.34
C GLU A 42 -2.31 -16.11 22.85
N ARG A 43 -1.73 -14.92 23.01
CA ARG A 43 -2.33 -13.68 22.50
C ARG A 43 -2.47 -13.69 20.97
N MET A 44 -1.48 -14.18 20.23
CA MET A 44 -1.56 -14.29 18.77
C MET A 44 -2.68 -15.21 18.29
N LYS A 45 -3.07 -16.22 19.08
CA LYS A 45 -4.21 -17.07 18.76
C LYS A 45 -5.57 -16.34 18.82
N LEU A 46 -5.63 -15.20 19.51
CA LEU A 46 -6.82 -14.38 19.63
C LEU A 46 -6.98 -13.40 18.46
N LEU A 47 -5.91 -13.13 17.69
CA LEU A 47 -5.95 -12.21 16.58
C LEU A 47 -6.83 -12.74 15.45
N ASN A 48 -7.65 -11.87 14.89
CA ASN A 48 -8.40 -12.19 13.68
C ASN A 48 -7.64 -11.67 12.46
N TYR A 49 -7.02 -12.59 11.71
CA TYR A 49 -6.12 -12.30 10.57
C TYR A 49 -6.90 -11.86 9.32
N THR A 50 -7.62 -10.76 9.42
CA THR A 50 -8.36 -10.14 8.32
C THR A 50 -8.15 -8.62 8.33
N PRO A 51 -8.34 -7.92 7.20
CA PRO A 51 -8.07 -6.48 7.07
C PRO A 51 -8.78 -5.60 8.10
N ARG A 52 -9.98 -5.99 8.52
CA ARG A 52 -10.78 -5.23 9.50
C ARG A 52 -10.10 -5.09 10.87
N TYR A 53 -9.23 -6.03 11.23
CA TYR A 53 -8.67 -6.12 12.58
C TYR A 53 -7.19 -5.77 12.66
N PHE A 54 -6.58 -5.38 11.54
CA PHE A 54 -5.16 -5.04 11.47
C PHE A 54 -4.93 -3.56 11.09
N GLY A 55 -3.67 -3.17 11.09
CA GLY A 55 -3.23 -1.87 10.62
C GLY A 55 -3.42 -1.66 9.12
N PRO A 56 -3.26 -0.42 8.62
CA PRO A 56 -3.60 -0.05 7.25
C PRO A 56 -2.77 -0.76 6.18
N ASN A 57 -1.57 -1.24 6.55
CA ASN A 57 -0.58 -1.81 5.64
C ASN A 57 -0.40 -3.33 5.78
N ALA A 58 -1.14 -3.98 6.68
CA ALA A 58 -1.00 -5.41 6.96
C ALA A 58 -1.43 -6.31 5.79
N PHE A 59 -2.48 -5.90 5.08
CA PHE A 59 -3.05 -6.60 3.94
C PHE A 59 -3.02 -5.66 2.73
N PRO A 60 -1.98 -5.74 1.88
CA PRO A 60 -1.85 -4.82 0.77
C PRO A 60 -2.97 -4.99 -0.25
N PHE A 61 -3.52 -3.86 -0.68
CA PHE A 61 -4.43 -3.81 -1.82
C PHE A 61 -3.62 -3.73 -3.10
N SER A 62 -3.96 -4.58 -4.08
CA SER A 62 -3.39 -4.42 -5.41
C SER A 62 -3.83 -3.07 -5.98
N GLU A 63 -2.87 -2.23 -6.34
CA GLU A 63 -3.17 -0.97 -7.01
C GLU A 63 -3.61 -1.27 -8.44
N LEU A 64 -4.76 -0.72 -8.84
CA LEU A 64 -5.21 -0.77 -10.21
C LEU A 64 -4.27 0.08 -11.07
N THR A 65 -3.59 -0.56 -12.00
CA THR A 65 -2.73 0.10 -12.98
C THR A 65 -3.51 0.39 -14.26
N ASP A 66 -2.88 1.08 -15.20
CA ASP A 66 -3.47 1.35 -16.51
C ASP A 66 -3.36 0.17 -17.50
N GLY A 67 -2.82 -0.98 -17.07
CA GLY A 67 -2.60 -2.17 -17.89
C GLY A 67 -1.39 -2.08 -18.80
N ARG A 68 -0.51 -1.07 -18.59
CA ARG A 68 0.74 -0.87 -19.34
C ARG A 68 1.93 -0.88 -18.41
N ILE A 69 3.00 -1.53 -18.85
CA ILE A 69 4.29 -1.47 -18.17
C ILE A 69 5.05 -0.25 -18.67
N GLY A 70 5.48 0.61 -17.73
CA GLY A 70 6.34 1.74 -18.03
C GLY A 70 7.72 1.29 -18.57
N ASN A 71 8.43 2.16 -19.24
CA ASN A 71 9.77 1.89 -19.80
C ASN A 71 10.89 2.68 -19.11
N ARG A 72 10.59 3.31 -17.97
CA ARG A 72 11.54 4.10 -17.17
C ARG A 72 11.71 3.47 -15.81
N TRP A 73 12.92 3.53 -15.27
CA TRP A 73 13.15 3.22 -13.86
C TRP A 73 12.50 4.30 -13.01
N GLU A 74 11.90 3.89 -11.91
CA GLU A 74 11.25 4.79 -10.97
C GLU A 74 11.67 4.49 -9.55
N LEU A 75 12.06 5.52 -8.82
CA LEU A 75 12.25 5.50 -7.38
C LEU A 75 11.24 6.45 -6.75
N GLU A 76 10.35 5.91 -5.92
CA GLU A 76 9.32 6.67 -5.20
C GLU A 76 9.61 6.68 -3.70
N LEU A 77 9.42 7.84 -3.09
CA LEU A 77 9.30 8.00 -1.64
C LEU A 77 7.99 8.72 -1.37
N ARG A 78 7.21 8.21 -0.41
CA ARG A 78 5.88 8.72 -0.10
C ARG A 78 5.65 8.73 1.40
N GLY A 79 5.27 9.88 1.95
CA GLY A 79 4.74 9.99 3.30
C GLY A 79 3.22 9.75 3.26
N GLU A 80 2.73 8.91 4.14
CA GLU A 80 1.32 8.54 4.22
C GLU A 80 0.78 8.79 5.62
N TYR A 81 -0.47 9.18 5.69
CA TYR A 81 -1.24 9.30 6.93
C TYR A 81 -2.55 8.54 6.77
N HIS A 82 -2.84 7.70 7.74
CA HIS A 82 -4.02 6.84 7.77
C HIS A 82 -4.81 7.09 9.05
N GLU A 83 -6.10 7.26 8.93
CA GLU A 83 -6.99 7.46 10.06
C GLU A 83 -8.18 6.51 10.00
N ALA A 84 -8.44 5.85 11.11
CA ALA A 84 -9.65 5.07 11.36
C ALA A 84 -10.17 5.39 12.76
N ALA A 85 -11.40 4.99 13.06
CA ALA A 85 -11.96 5.18 14.40
C ALA A 85 -11.08 4.52 15.47
N GLY A 86 -10.30 5.33 16.18
CA GLY A 86 -9.40 4.89 17.25
C GLY A 86 -8.08 4.31 16.79
N ASP A 87 -7.64 4.57 15.56
CA ASP A 87 -6.30 4.24 15.10
C ASP A 87 -5.79 5.34 14.15
N ARG A 88 -4.63 5.90 14.46
CA ARG A 88 -3.91 6.89 13.65
C ARG A 88 -2.54 6.35 13.35
N THR A 89 -2.19 6.39 12.08
CA THR A 89 -0.92 5.84 11.59
C THR A 89 -0.28 6.83 10.63
N ALA A 90 1.03 7.00 10.74
CA ALA A 90 1.81 7.72 9.75
C ALA A 90 3.02 6.87 9.35
N ASP A 91 3.31 6.82 8.07
CA ASP A 91 4.40 6.00 7.57
C ASP A 91 5.20 6.65 6.43
N LEU A 92 6.34 6.05 6.16
CA LEU A 92 7.18 6.31 5.00
C LEU A 92 7.21 5.07 4.12
N PHE A 93 6.62 5.19 2.94
CA PHE A 93 6.63 4.16 1.91
C PHE A 93 7.73 4.42 0.90
N ALA A 94 8.40 3.35 0.44
CA ALA A 94 9.39 3.40 -0.64
C ALA A 94 9.07 2.37 -1.72
N ARG A 95 9.35 2.71 -2.99
CA ARG A 95 9.15 1.83 -4.15
C ARG A 95 10.26 2.02 -5.17
N LEU A 96 10.79 0.92 -5.66
CA LEU A 96 11.70 0.86 -6.81
C LEU A 96 11.05 0.02 -7.90
N PHE A 97 10.85 0.58 -9.08
CA PHE A 97 10.37 -0.10 -10.27
C PHE A 97 11.45 -0.14 -11.35
N ILE A 98 11.65 -1.31 -11.95
CA ILE A 98 12.65 -1.59 -12.98
C ILE A 98 11.96 -2.25 -14.18
N PRO A 99 11.84 -1.56 -15.33
CA PRO A 99 11.36 -2.17 -16.57
C PRO A 99 12.42 -3.10 -17.15
N ILE A 100 11.97 -4.17 -17.79
CA ILE A 100 12.79 -5.19 -18.44
C ILE A 100 12.24 -5.39 -19.85
N ALA A 101 13.14 -5.74 -20.80
CA ALA A 101 12.81 -6.05 -22.18
C ALA A 101 11.94 -4.95 -22.86
N ASP A 102 12.38 -3.70 -22.79
CA ASP A 102 11.73 -2.53 -23.38
C ASP A 102 10.27 -2.37 -22.94
N GLY A 103 9.99 -2.63 -21.66
CA GLY A 103 8.66 -2.51 -21.06
C GLY A 103 7.72 -3.67 -21.38
N ARG A 104 8.24 -4.82 -21.83
CA ARG A 104 7.46 -6.06 -21.91
C ARG A 104 7.34 -6.78 -20.59
N ALA A 105 8.27 -6.56 -19.70
CA ALA A 105 8.24 -7.04 -18.33
C ALA A 105 8.71 -5.94 -17.38
N GLY A 106 8.49 -6.13 -16.10
CA GLY A 106 8.97 -5.24 -15.06
C GLY A 106 9.02 -5.95 -13.72
N VAL A 107 9.88 -5.47 -12.85
CA VAL A 107 9.94 -5.90 -11.45
C VAL A 107 9.83 -4.68 -10.55
N GLU A 108 9.23 -4.86 -9.39
CA GLU A 108 9.04 -3.82 -8.40
C GLU A 108 9.34 -4.37 -7.01
N MET A 109 10.02 -3.59 -6.22
CA MET A 109 10.16 -3.80 -4.79
C MET A 109 9.60 -2.58 -4.07
N SER A 110 8.72 -2.80 -3.11
CA SER A 110 8.11 -1.72 -2.34
C SER A 110 7.86 -2.14 -0.90
N GLY A 111 7.58 -1.19 -0.03
CA GLY A 111 7.23 -1.45 1.35
C GLY A 111 7.24 -0.22 2.23
N VAL A 112 6.72 -0.37 3.44
CA VAL A 112 6.76 0.66 4.48
C VAL A 112 8.09 0.55 5.21
N VAL A 113 8.94 1.57 5.03
CA VAL A 113 10.28 1.62 5.64
C VAL A 113 10.19 1.88 7.14
N GLY A 114 9.19 2.64 7.56
CA GLY A 114 8.93 2.93 8.96
C GLY A 114 7.52 3.44 9.14
N GLU A 115 6.89 3.04 10.23
CA GLU A 115 5.53 3.37 10.59
C GLU A 115 5.46 3.75 12.06
N THR A 116 4.71 4.80 12.38
CA THR A 116 4.32 5.13 13.75
C THR A 116 2.81 5.11 13.86
N TYR A 117 2.30 4.62 15.00
CA TYR A 117 0.86 4.47 15.17
C TYR A 117 0.42 4.73 16.62
N GLN A 118 -0.86 5.04 16.75
CA GLN A 118 -1.52 5.25 18.03
C GLN A 118 -2.93 4.64 18.00
N MET A 119 -3.17 3.65 18.85
CA MET A 119 -4.47 3.01 18.97
C MET A 119 -5.17 3.39 20.27
N SER A 120 -6.49 3.65 20.21
CA SER A 120 -7.34 3.79 21.39
C SER A 120 -7.51 2.45 22.09
N ARG A 121 -7.78 2.48 23.40
CA ARG A 121 -8.07 1.29 24.19
C ARG A 121 -9.18 0.42 23.60
N THR A 122 -10.25 1.04 23.11
CA THR A 122 -11.37 0.34 22.46
C THR A 122 -10.92 -0.43 21.22
N THR A 123 -10.04 0.17 20.40
CA THR A 123 -9.50 -0.48 19.20
C THR A 123 -8.56 -1.62 19.56
N GLN A 124 -7.71 -1.45 20.59
CA GLN A 124 -6.84 -2.52 21.09
C GLN A 124 -7.66 -3.73 21.56
N LEU A 125 -8.69 -3.50 22.37
CA LEU A 125 -9.59 -4.57 22.85
C LEU A 125 -10.29 -5.29 21.69
N ARG A 126 -10.83 -4.54 20.74
CA ARG A 126 -11.51 -5.10 19.57
C ARG A 126 -10.60 -5.96 18.70
N ARG A 127 -9.32 -5.60 18.61
CA ARG A 127 -8.31 -6.33 17.82
C ARG A 127 -7.59 -7.41 18.62
N HIS A 128 -7.83 -7.51 19.92
CA HIS A 128 -7.02 -8.29 20.86
C HIS A 128 -5.53 -7.91 20.83
N ALA A 129 -5.24 -6.68 20.43
CA ALA A 129 -3.88 -6.16 20.35
C ALA A 129 -3.24 -5.99 21.72
N ALA A 130 -1.92 -6.08 21.80
CA ALA A 130 -1.18 -5.84 23.04
C ALA A 130 -1.42 -4.40 23.53
N GLU A 131 -1.53 -4.23 24.84
CA GLU A 131 -1.60 -2.91 25.43
C GLU A 131 -0.20 -2.31 25.48
N ARG A 132 -0.03 -1.13 24.89
CA ARG A 132 1.22 -0.39 24.86
C ARG A 132 0.97 1.09 25.03
N ARG A 133 2.00 1.83 25.40
CA ARG A 133 1.94 3.30 25.50
C ARG A 133 2.19 3.91 24.12
N PRO A 134 1.19 4.56 23.50
CA PRO A 134 1.38 5.21 22.20
C PRO A 134 2.18 6.52 22.34
N PRO A 135 2.87 7.01 21.28
CA PRO A 135 2.96 6.36 19.97
C PRO A 135 3.97 5.21 19.95
N GLU A 136 3.70 4.21 19.11
CA GLU A 136 4.57 3.06 18.88
C GLU A 136 5.16 3.11 17.47
N TYR A 137 6.24 2.36 17.27
CA TYR A 137 6.96 2.30 16.01
C TYR A 137 7.05 0.87 15.49
N CYS A 138 6.95 0.70 14.16
CA CYS A 138 7.15 -0.57 13.49
C CYS A 138 7.77 -0.41 12.09
N ILE A 139 8.19 -1.54 11.53
CA ILE A 139 8.68 -1.69 10.17
C ILE A 139 7.67 -2.55 9.42
N GLY A 140 7.41 -2.22 8.17
CA GLY A 140 6.46 -2.92 7.34
C GLY A 140 7.01 -4.12 6.58
N ASP A 141 6.11 -4.81 5.90
CA ASP A 141 6.45 -5.90 5.00
C ASP A 141 6.99 -5.36 3.67
N PHE A 142 7.97 -6.07 3.11
CA PHE A 142 8.38 -5.85 1.72
C PHE A 142 7.45 -6.60 0.77
N ILE A 143 7.18 -5.97 -0.36
CA ILE A 143 6.37 -6.51 -1.45
C ILE A 143 7.24 -6.58 -2.70
N LEU A 144 7.29 -7.75 -3.30
CA LEU A 144 7.94 -8.00 -4.58
C LEU A 144 6.84 -8.22 -5.62
N ARG A 145 6.93 -7.52 -6.74
CA ARG A 145 5.96 -7.62 -7.83
C ARG A 145 6.70 -7.88 -9.16
N SER A 146 6.12 -8.73 -9.98
CA SER A 146 6.58 -9.00 -11.33
C SER A 146 5.44 -8.75 -12.30
N PHE A 147 5.73 -8.09 -13.41
CA PHE A 147 4.75 -7.69 -14.42
C PHE A 147 5.12 -8.27 -15.77
N TYR A 148 4.12 -8.68 -16.53
CA TYR A 148 4.28 -9.13 -17.90
C TYR A 148 3.20 -8.54 -18.80
N GLN A 149 3.62 -7.85 -19.87
CA GLN A 149 2.71 -7.25 -20.86
C GLN A 149 2.32 -8.33 -21.89
N VAL A 150 1.13 -8.87 -21.77
CA VAL A 150 0.61 -9.91 -22.67
C VAL A 150 0.21 -9.31 -24.00
N VAL A 151 -0.56 -8.21 -23.94
CA VAL A 151 -1.03 -7.48 -25.12
C VAL A 151 -0.75 -6.00 -24.92
N ARG A 152 -0.21 -5.35 -25.97
CA ARG A 152 -0.16 -3.89 -26.08
C ARG A 152 -0.72 -3.50 -27.44
N SER A 153 -1.85 -2.80 -27.44
CA SER A 153 -2.58 -2.53 -28.69
C SER A 153 -3.32 -1.21 -28.63
N ASP A 154 -3.06 -0.35 -29.63
CA ASP A 154 -3.81 0.92 -29.78
C ASP A 154 -5.25 0.69 -30.30
N ARG A 155 -5.56 -0.48 -30.83
CA ARG A 155 -6.88 -0.78 -31.43
C ARG A 155 -7.84 -1.49 -30.48
N TRP A 156 -7.33 -2.36 -29.61
CA TRP A 156 -8.13 -3.23 -28.76
C TRP A 156 -8.01 -2.80 -27.29
N LEU A 157 -7.25 -3.52 -26.55
CA LEU A 157 -6.93 -3.27 -25.15
C LEU A 157 -5.48 -3.67 -24.88
N ASP A 158 -4.92 -3.07 -23.86
CA ASP A 158 -3.70 -3.56 -23.26
C ASP A 158 -4.05 -4.56 -22.17
N LEU A 159 -3.26 -5.61 -22.06
CA LEU A 159 -3.42 -6.64 -21.03
C LEU A 159 -2.06 -6.89 -20.36
N MET A 160 -2.02 -6.75 -19.07
CA MET A 160 -0.87 -7.01 -18.23
C MET A 160 -1.24 -8.05 -17.18
N LEU A 161 -0.33 -8.97 -16.92
CA LEU A 161 -0.39 -9.91 -15.79
C LEU A 161 0.59 -9.47 -14.72
N SER A 162 0.23 -9.69 -13.46
CA SER A 162 1.14 -9.51 -12.35
C SER A 162 1.18 -10.73 -11.42
N ALA A 163 2.36 -10.97 -10.84
CA ALA A 163 2.58 -11.93 -9.77
C ALA A 163 3.26 -11.19 -8.62
N ASN A 164 2.70 -11.31 -7.43
CA ASN A 164 3.04 -10.47 -6.31
C ASN A 164 3.25 -11.32 -5.04
N LEU A 165 4.24 -10.96 -4.25
CA LEU A 165 4.59 -11.60 -2.99
C LEU A 165 4.80 -10.54 -1.92
N LYS A 166 4.06 -10.61 -0.83
CA LYS A 166 4.34 -9.91 0.43
C LYS A 166 5.16 -10.83 1.32
N THR A 167 6.28 -10.34 1.81
CA THR A 167 7.12 -11.05 2.78
C THR A 167 6.52 -10.99 4.19
N ALA A 168 7.09 -11.74 5.12
CA ALA A 168 6.80 -11.67 6.56
C ALA A 168 7.90 -10.86 7.29
N SER A 169 8.30 -9.71 6.74
CA SER A 169 9.39 -8.90 7.29
C SER A 169 8.92 -7.80 8.24
N GLY A 170 7.63 -7.49 8.23
CA GLY A 170 7.02 -6.55 9.14
C GLY A 170 6.98 -7.09 10.58
N ASN A 171 6.92 -6.18 11.53
CA ASN A 171 6.91 -6.53 12.94
C ASN A 171 5.62 -6.06 13.66
N ARG A 172 5.56 -6.22 14.97
CA ARG A 172 4.41 -5.82 15.81
C ARG A 172 3.12 -6.61 15.52
N LEU A 173 3.25 -7.92 15.28
CA LEU A 173 2.10 -8.80 15.16
C LEU A 173 1.20 -8.74 16.41
N ALA A 174 1.78 -8.74 17.60
CA ALA A 174 1.01 -8.65 18.86
C ALA A 174 0.15 -7.38 18.96
N ASP A 175 0.51 -6.31 18.26
CA ASP A 175 -0.23 -5.06 18.19
C ASP A 175 -1.19 -5.04 16.99
N ALA A 176 -1.35 -6.16 16.28
CA ALA A 176 -2.14 -6.28 15.05
C ALA A 176 -1.73 -5.25 13.98
N ARG A 177 -0.41 -5.01 13.82
CA ARG A 177 0.11 -4.10 12.78
C ARG A 177 0.47 -4.83 11.52
N TYR A 178 1.34 -5.83 11.56
CA TYR A 178 1.71 -6.71 10.44
C TYR A 178 1.47 -8.16 10.82
N THR A 179 1.23 -9.00 9.82
CA THR A 179 0.71 -10.36 10.05
C THR A 179 1.78 -11.39 10.40
N ASP A 180 3.06 -11.03 10.30
CA ASP A 180 4.19 -11.99 10.40
C ASP A 180 3.96 -13.25 9.57
N ALA A 181 3.34 -13.05 8.40
CA ALA A 181 2.97 -14.11 7.48
C ALA A 181 3.06 -13.62 6.04
N ALA A 182 3.45 -14.50 5.14
CA ALA A 182 3.52 -14.20 3.72
C ALA A 182 2.11 -14.13 3.09
N SER A 183 2.02 -13.36 2.01
CA SER A 183 0.83 -13.32 1.15
C SER A 183 1.28 -13.27 -0.30
N TYR A 184 0.47 -13.80 -1.19
CA TYR A 184 0.72 -13.70 -2.63
C TYR A 184 -0.58 -13.43 -3.37
N TRP A 185 -0.47 -12.77 -4.49
CA TRP A 185 -1.60 -12.55 -5.38
C TRP A 185 -1.16 -12.49 -6.83
N PHE A 186 -2.10 -12.84 -7.67
CA PHE A 186 -1.97 -12.77 -9.12
C PHE A 186 -3.13 -11.97 -9.66
N ASP A 187 -2.85 -11.08 -10.58
CA ASP A 187 -3.91 -10.31 -11.24
C ASP A 187 -3.65 -10.13 -12.74
N ALA A 188 -4.75 -9.96 -13.45
CA ALA A 188 -4.79 -9.54 -14.83
C ALA A 188 -5.44 -8.16 -14.88
N THR A 189 -4.71 -7.16 -15.35
CA THR A 189 -5.20 -5.80 -15.54
C THR A 189 -5.31 -5.50 -17.03
N ALA A 190 -6.51 -5.12 -17.45
CA ALA A 190 -6.81 -4.67 -18.79
C ALA A 190 -7.09 -3.17 -18.82
N GLY A 191 -6.65 -2.48 -19.88
CA GLY A 191 -6.93 -1.07 -20.05
C GLY A 191 -7.13 -0.69 -21.51
N ARG A 192 -8.00 0.30 -21.76
CA ARG A 192 -8.29 0.82 -23.08
C ARG A 192 -8.44 2.32 -23.07
N ASP A 193 -7.79 3.00 -24.02
CA ASP A 193 -7.99 4.43 -24.24
C ASP A 193 -9.40 4.67 -24.83
N LEU A 194 -10.19 5.47 -24.14
CA LEU A 194 -11.50 5.94 -24.63
C LEU A 194 -11.30 7.02 -25.69
N PHE A 195 -10.33 7.88 -25.47
CA PHE A 195 -9.79 8.79 -26.47
C PHE A 195 -8.33 9.12 -26.16
N ARG A 196 -7.61 9.52 -27.20
CA ARG A 196 -6.21 9.94 -27.14
C ARG A 196 -5.96 11.00 -28.20
N LEU A 197 -5.53 12.17 -27.78
CA LEU A 197 -5.28 13.34 -28.61
C LEU A 197 -3.88 13.85 -28.34
N ASP A 198 -3.35 14.62 -29.28
CA ASP A 198 -2.10 15.35 -29.13
C ASP A 198 -0.94 14.42 -28.71
N ASP A 199 -0.79 13.31 -29.47
CA ASP A 199 0.21 12.24 -29.25
C ASP A 199 0.19 11.66 -27.81
N GLY A 200 -1.00 11.64 -27.21
CA GLY A 200 -1.20 11.09 -25.87
C GLY A 200 -0.95 12.07 -24.73
N ARG A 201 -0.75 13.36 -25.05
CA ARG A 201 -0.70 14.42 -24.04
C ARG A 201 -2.07 14.69 -23.40
N VAL A 202 -3.14 14.39 -24.14
CA VAL A 202 -4.51 14.41 -23.64
C VAL A 202 -5.11 13.03 -23.87
N ALA A 203 -5.45 12.33 -22.81
CA ALA A 203 -6.01 10.98 -22.90
C ALA A 203 -6.95 10.69 -21.72
N LEU A 204 -7.93 9.85 -21.98
CA LEU A 204 -8.75 9.21 -20.95
C LEU A 204 -8.78 7.72 -21.19
N ARG A 205 -8.60 6.93 -20.13
CA ARG A 205 -8.46 5.50 -20.19
C ARG A 205 -9.36 4.82 -19.18
N LEU A 206 -10.07 3.78 -19.62
CA LEU A 206 -10.80 2.85 -18.77
C LEU A 206 -9.92 1.66 -18.46
N GLN A 207 -9.93 1.19 -17.22
CA GLN A 207 -9.18 0.03 -16.77
C GLN A 207 -9.96 -0.84 -15.81
N GLY A 208 -9.63 -2.13 -15.81
CA GLY A 208 -10.21 -3.11 -14.91
C GLY A 208 -9.21 -4.21 -14.54
N MET A 209 -9.38 -4.79 -13.39
CA MET A 209 -8.51 -5.81 -12.82
C MET A 209 -9.35 -6.95 -12.23
N LEU A 210 -8.92 -8.17 -12.46
CA LEU A 210 -9.40 -9.38 -11.79
C LEU A 210 -8.20 -10.22 -11.38
N GLY A 211 -8.33 -10.88 -10.22
CA GLY A 211 -7.24 -11.66 -9.70
C GLY A 211 -7.63 -12.56 -8.53
N PHE A 212 -6.63 -13.15 -7.96
CA PHE A 212 -6.72 -14.04 -6.82
C PHE A 212 -5.72 -13.59 -5.77
N TYR A 213 -6.15 -13.49 -4.51
CA TYR A 213 -5.32 -13.12 -3.38
C TYR A 213 -5.35 -14.23 -2.33
N CYS A 214 -4.18 -14.60 -1.84
CA CYS A 214 -4.03 -15.59 -0.79
C CYS A 214 -3.12 -15.02 0.29
N TRP A 215 -3.55 -15.11 1.55
CA TRP A 215 -2.69 -14.77 2.69
C TRP A 215 -2.60 -15.91 3.68
N MET A 216 -1.40 -16.13 4.17
CA MET A 216 -1.14 -17.06 5.26
C MET A 216 -1.56 -16.41 6.58
N THR A 217 -1.98 -17.25 7.51
CA THR A 217 -2.34 -16.84 8.87
C THR A 217 -1.54 -17.63 9.89
N ASN A 218 -1.49 -17.12 11.11
CA ASN A 218 -0.96 -17.89 12.25
C ASN A 218 -2.09 -18.59 13.04
N ASP A 219 -3.28 -18.66 12.47
CA ASP A 219 -4.42 -19.38 13.04
C ASP A 219 -4.20 -20.89 12.99
N ALA A 220 -4.53 -21.58 14.07
CA ALA A 220 -4.29 -23.03 14.20
C ALA A 220 -5.20 -23.87 13.28
N VAL A 221 -6.40 -23.37 12.96
CA VAL A 221 -7.41 -24.07 12.16
C VAL A 221 -7.38 -23.59 10.71
N TYR A 222 -7.32 -22.29 10.49
CA TYR A 222 -7.36 -21.66 9.17
C TYR A 222 -6.00 -21.05 8.84
N ARG A 223 -5.07 -21.89 8.39
CA ARG A 223 -3.69 -21.48 8.11
C ARG A 223 -3.55 -20.58 6.88
N GLN A 224 -4.57 -20.50 6.07
CA GLN A 224 -4.64 -19.74 4.83
C GLN A 224 -6.05 -19.21 4.62
N ASN A 225 -6.16 -18.03 4.03
CA ASN A 225 -7.41 -17.49 3.51
C ASN A 225 -7.19 -17.04 2.06
N ASP A 226 -8.25 -17.15 1.24
CA ASP A 226 -8.23 -16.85 -0.18
C ASP A 226 -9.33 -15.84 -0.52
N ALA A 227 -9.10 -15.04 -1.55
CA ALA A 227 -10.06 -14.03 -1.98
C ALA A 227 -10.04 -13.82 -3.49
N LEU A 228 -11.18 -13.47 -4.05
CA LEU A 228 -11.28 -12.87 -5.36
C LEU A 228 -10.83 -11.41 -5.30
N LEU A 229 -9.86 -11.03 -6.13
CA LEU A 229 -9.36 -9.68 -6.27
C LEU A 229 -10.07 -8.99 -7.44
N PHE A 230 -10.45 -7.73 -7.27
CA PHE A 230 -11.15 -6.98 -8.31
C PHE A 230 -10.81 -5.49 -8.28
N GLY A 231 -11.00 -4.83 -9.43
CA GLY A 231 -10.87 -3.37 -9.51
C GLY A 231 -11.40 -2.85 -10.83
N ALA A 232 -11.90 -1.62 -10.81
CA ALA A 232 -12.29 -0.87 -12.00
C ALA A 232 -12.03 0.62 -11.78
N GLY A 233 -11.64 1.34 -12.84
CA GLY A 233 -11.31 2.75 -12.70
C GLY A 233 -11.09 3.45 -14.03
N LEU A 234 -10.83 4.74 -13.88
CA LEU A 234 -10.49 5.65 -14.97
C LEU A 234 -9.17 6.34 -14.64
N SER A 235 -8.33 6.49 -15.63
CA SER A 235 -7.16 7.36 -15.57
C SER A 235 -7.12 8.30 -16.74
N GLY A 236 -6.53 9.47 -16.55
CA GLY A 236 -6.40 10.44 -17.59
C GLY A 236 -5.13 11.24 -17.50
N ARG A 237 -4.77 11.86 -18.62
CA ARG A 237 -3.63 12.75 -18.73
C ARG A 237 -4.07 14.05 -19.42
N LEU A 238 -3.62 15.15 -18.86
CA LEU A 238 -3.72 16.48 -19.45
C LEU A 238 -2.34 17.13 -19.38
N TYR A 239 -1.58 17.03 -20.47
CA TYR A 239 -0.18 17.47 -20.58
C TYR A 239 0.71 16.86 -19.47
N ASN A 240 1.12 17.66 -18.50
CA ASN A 240 1.99 17.28 -17.41
C ASN A 240 1.22 16.80 -16.16
N VAL A 241 -0.09 16.84 -16.20
CA VAL A 241 -0.96 16.40 -15.11
C VAL A 241 -1.59 15.07 -15.46
N SER A 242 -1.48 14.10 -14.57
CA SER A 242 -2.17 12.81 -14.66
C SER A 242 -3.11 12.66 -13.47
N PHE A 243 -4.25 12.03 -13.67
CA PHE A 243 -5.19 11.71 -12.61
C PHE A 243 -5.66 10.27 -12.75
N ALA A 244 -6.04 9.67 -11.66
CA ALA A 244 -6.71 8.37 -11.63
C ALA A 244 -7.77 8.36 -10.53
N ALA A 245 -8.85 7.63 -10.80
CA ALA A 245 -9.89 7.32 -9.83
C ALA A 245 -10.29 5.86 -10.02
N ASP A 246 -10.24 5.07 -8.96
CA ASP A 246 -10.58 3.67 -9.02
C ASP A 246 -11.33 3.20 -7.77
N TYR A 247 -12.04 2.09 -7.94
CA TYR A 247 -12.62 1.27 -6.89
C TYR A 247 -12.01 -0.12 -6.99
N SER A 248 -11.47 -0.63 -5.90
CA SER A 248 -10.86 -1.95 -5.87
C SER A 248 -10.91 -2.56 -4.48
N GLY A 249 -10.74 -3.86 -4.44
CA GLY A 249 -10.78 -4.61 -3.20
C GLY A 249 -10.56 -6.10 -3.45
N PHE A 250 -10.81 -6.87 -2.41
CA PHE A 250 -10.89 -8.32 -2.52
C PHE A 250 -12.02 -8.86 -1.66
N SER A 251 -12.50 -10.06 -2.01
CA SER A 251 -13.60 -10.71 -1.33
C SER A 251 -13.20 -12.12 -0.94
N GLY A 252 -12.89 -12.31 0.34
CA GLY A 252 -12.56 -13.60 0.93
C GLY A 252 -13.79 -14.43 1.25
N TYR A 253 -13.59 -15.70 1.51
CA TYR A 253 -14.68 -16.66 1.78
C TYR A 253 -15.01 -16.78 3.27
N LYS A 254 -14.11 -16.40 4.16
CA LYS A 254 -14.27 -16.57 5.61
C LYS A 254 -15.33 -15.67 6.21
N ASN A 255 -15.59 -14.53 5.58
CA ASN A 255 -16.66 -13.58 5.92
C ASN A 255 -16.59 -13.03 7.35
N THR A 256 -15.40 -12.78 7.85
CA THR A 256 -15.14 -12.25 9.21
C THR A 256 -14.37 -10.93 9.21
N GLY A 257 -14.49 -10.13 8.13
CA GLY A 257 -13.74 -8.90 7.93
C GLY A 257 -12.75 -8.99 6.77
N ASP A 258 -13.03 -9.84 5.79
CA ASP A 258 -12.21 -10.16 4.63
C ASP A 258 -12.84 -9.72 3.29
N HIS A 259 -13.70 -8.71 3.34
CA HIS A 259 -14.28 -8.05 2.17
C HIS A 259 -13.88 -6.57 2.08
N PRO A 260 -12.59 -6.23 2.20
CA PRO A 260 -12.19 -4.83 2.17
C PRO A 260 -12.27 -4.28 0.76
N ALA A 261 -12.72 -3.03 0.66
CA ALA A 261 -12.72 -2.28 -0.57
C ALA A 261 -12.34 -0.82 -0.34
N THR A 262 -11.95 -0.12 -1.39
CA THR A 262 -11.49 1.26 -1.29
C THR A 262 -11.74 2.02 -2.57
N TYR A 263 -12.10 3.29 -2.46
CA TYR A 263 -11.96 4.27 -3.52
C TYR A 263 -10.59 4.92 -3.42
N ARG A 264 -9.90 5.04 -4.54
CA ARG A 264 -8.60 5.72 -4.61
C ARG A 264 -8.66 6.83 -5.65
N TYR A 265 -8.02 7.94 -5.28
CA TYR A 265 -7.85 9.11 -6.14
C TYR A 265 -6.39 9.47 -6.15
N LYS A 266 -5.84 9.70 -7.33
CA LYS A 266 -4.46 10.06 -7.54
C LYS A 266 -4.36 11.25 -8.46
N LEU A 267 -3.51 12.21 -8.11
CA LEU A 267 -3.14 13.35 -8.94
C LEU A 267 -1.62 13.44 -8.99
N GLU A 268 -1.06 13.50 -10.17
CA GLU A 268 0.37 13.56 -10.39
C GLU A 268 0.72 14.73 -11.31
N TYR A 269 1.81 15.42 -10.99
CA TYR A 269 2.40 16.45 -11.82
C TYR A 269 3.80 16.06 -12.23
N GLU A 270 4.01 15.83 -13.52
CA GLU A 270 5.30 15.45 -14.10
C GLU A 270 6.05 16.68 -14.62
N TYR A 271 7.27 16.88 -14.12
CA TYR A 271 8.19 17.87 -14.64
C TYR A 271 9.54 17.22 -14.95
N ARG A 272 9.84 17.07 -16.24
CA ARG A 272 11.04 16.36 -16.75
C ARG A 272 11.05 14.90 -16.28
N LYS A 273 11.96 14.58 -15.36
CA LYS A 273 12.14 13.23 -14.76
C LYS A 273 11.66 13.16 -13.31
N ASN A 274 10.82 14.09 -12.89
CA ASN A 274 10.32 14.18 -11.52
C ASN A 274 8.81 14.21 -11.55
N ILE A 275 8.17 13.45 -10.67
CA ILE A 275 6.73 13.43 -10.51
C ILE A 275 6.42 13.73 -9.04
N LEU A 276 5.55 14.70 -8.80
CA LEU A 276 4.91 14.92 -7.51
C LEU A 276 3.55 14.23 -7.53
N SER A 277 3.24 13.47 -6.50
CA SER A 277 2.03 12.67 -6.39
C SER A 277 1.25 13.04 -5.14
N LEU A 278 -0.03 13.27 -5.28
CA LEU A 278 -1.00 13.37 -4.20
C LEU A 278 -1.97 12.21 -4.33
N ARG A 279 -2.26 11.52 -3.22
CA ARG A 279 -3.18 10.40 -3.22
C ARG A 279 -4.14 10.50 -2.05
N PHE A 280 -5.36 10.13 -2.31
CA PHE A 280 -6.39 9.95 -1.29
C PHE A 280 -7.02 8.58 -1.48
N ARG A 281 -7.22 7.86 -0.37
CA ARG A 281 -7.91 6.58 -0.32
C ARG A 281 -9.01 6.66 0.71
N TYR A 282 -10.23 6.37 0.29
CA TYR A 282 -11.39 6.25 1.15
C TYR A 282 -11.71 4.78 1.36
N GLY A 283 -11.61 4.31 2.59
CA GLY A 283 -11.88 2.93 2.95
C GLY A 283 -13.37 2.65 3.07
N VAL A 284 -13.79 1.51 2.54
CA VAL A 284 -15.17 1.02 2.64
C VAL A 284 -15.19 -0.43 3.09
N TYR A 285 -16.31 -0.86 3.65
CA TYR A 285 -16.52 -2.21 4.22
C TYR A 285 -15.47 -2.53 5.30
N ASP A 286 -14.60 -3.51 5.06
CA ASP A 286 -13.60 -4.00 6.00
C ASP A 286 -12.25 -3.28 5.91
N ASN A 287 -12.09 -2.32 5.00
CA ASN A 287 -11.02 -1.35 5.05
C ASN A 287 -11.48 -0.11 5.81
N LEU A 288 -11.04 0.03 7.05
CA LEU A 288 -11.54 1.06 7.95
C LEU A 288 -10.76 2.38 7.89
N TYR A 289 -9.75 2.48 7.03
CA TYR A 289 -8.86 3.62 6.98
C TYR A 289 -9.14 4.54 5.81
N ASP A 290 -9.24 5.82 6.13
CA ASP A 290 -9.03 6.89 5.18
C ASP A 290 -7.55 7.25 5.17
N SER A 291 -6.98 7.48 3.98
CA SER A 291 -5.57 7.72 3.86
C SER A 291 -5.27 8.89 2.94
N PHE A 292 -4.30 9.69 3.32
CA PHE A 292 -3.76 10.76 2.51
C PHE A 292 -2.27 10.59 2.34
N SER A 293 -1.74 10.78 1.13
CA SER A 293 -0.32 10.63 0.88
C SER A 293 0.23 11.69 -0.07
N VAL A 294 1.49 12.06 0.19
CA VAL A 294 2.29 12.93 -0.66
C VAL A 294 3.55 12.18 -1.07
N GLY A 295 3.78 12.06 -2.36
CA GLY A 295 4.89 11.30 -2.91
C GLY A 295 5.75 12.09 -3.88
N TYR A 296 6.99 11.66 -3.99
CA TYR A 296 7.94 12.08 -5.00
C TYR A 296 8.50 10.88 -5.73
N ILE A 297 8.42 10.90 -7.06
CA ILE A 297 8.94 9.86 -7.93
C ILE A 297 10.05 10.46 -8.81
N ARG A 298 11.22 9.82 -8.78
CA ARG A 298 12.32 10.09 -9.69
C ARG A 298 12.34 9.06 -10.80
N CYS A 299 12.25 9.52 -12.05
CA CYS A 299 12.42 8.69 -13.24
C CYS A 299 13.87 8.82 -13.78
N PHE A 300 14.42 7.72 -14.31
CA PHE A 300 15.78 7.66 -14.82
C PHE A 300 15.83 7.34 -16.31
#